data_d817ac49f83804c14b358f563a586409
#
_entry.id   d817ac49f83804c14b358f563a586409
#
_cell.length_a   1.000
_cell.length_b   1.000
_cell.length_c   1.000
_cell.angle_alpha   90.00
_cell.angle_beta   90.00
_cell.angle_gamma   90.00
#
_symmetry.space_group_name_H-M   'P 1'
#
loop_
_entity.id
_entity.type
_entity.pdbx_description
1 polymer ?
#
loop_
_entity_poly.entity_id
_entity_poly.type
_entity_poly.pdbx_seq_one_letter_code
_entity_poly.pdbx_strand_id
1 'polypeptide(L)'
;AISAATPFGLLYFLGPKIVEAVPDKATLPQYINKQYGNFAQIFVSLVAIIYMSAFLIAEFASINFLFPEISNTSGLIVCLAIALVTFLYLNLSGFKASLITDRFQGISIIILLFIVFSLWISQNGLGEIINAANIGGLNSFTLPSFKSAVAVILAVTAAEIFSQGYWQRTYSALDDSVIRKSSIFAGLGCFLTVLILGIAGSSGAGFGIENPSLSFIQQIQLNSFSRIL
;
A
#
# COMPACT_ATOMS: atom_id res chain seq x y z
N ALA A 1 2.86 7.27 -7.69
CA ALA A 1 3.49 7.73 -6.44
C ALA A 1 2.65 8.81 -5.75
N ILE A 2 2.30 9.92 -6.41
CA ILE A 2 1.50 11.00 -5.80
C ILE A 2 0.17 10.46 -5.24
N SER A 3 -0.57 9.64 -5.98
CA SER A 3 -1.83 9.04 -5.55
C SER A 3 -1.75 8.27 -4.23
N ALA A 4 -0.62 7.62 -3.96
CA ALA A 4 -0.40 6.89 -2.71
C ALA A 4 -0.11 7.81 -1.51
N ALA A 5 0.36 9.02 -1.74
CA ALA A 5 0.67 9.99 -0.70
C ALA A 5 -0.51 10.92 -0.34
N THR A 6 -1.43 11.16 -1.27
CA THR A 6 -2.55 12.11 -1.08
C THR A 6 -3.49 11.76 0.06
N PRO A 7 -3.82 10.49 0.38
CA PRO A 7 -4.63 10.16 1.55
C PRO A 7 -4.00 10.62 2.87
N PHE A 8 -2.67 10.51 2.97
CA PHE A 8 -1.95 10.99 4.16
C PHE A 8 -1.94 12.51 4.26
N GLY A 9 -1.93 13.22 3.12
CA GLY A 9 -2.16 14.66 3.09
C GLY A 9 -3.54 15.03 3.65
N LEU A 10 -4.58 14.30 3.29
CA LEU A 10 -5.91 14.49 3.88
C LEU A 10 -5.93 14.22 5.39
N LEU A 11 -5.29 13.14 5.85
CA LEU A 11 -5.20 12.83 7.28
C LEU A 11 -4.45 13.90 8.07
N TYR A 12 -3.44 14.52 7.49
CA TYR A 12 -2.72 15.63 8.11
C TYR A 12 -3.63 16.81 8.46
N PHE A 13 -4.57 17.16 7.55
CA PHE A 13 -5.47 18.29 7.73
C PHE A 13 -6.78 17.93 8.42
N LEU A 14 -7.36 16.78 8.06
CA LEU A 14 -8.69 16.38 8.53
C LEU A 14 -8.64 15.52 9.80
N GLY A 15 -7.56 14.74 9.99
CA GLY A 15 -7.43 13.83 11.14
C GLY A 15 -7.67 14.52 12.48
N PRO A 16 -6.92 15.60 12.82
CA PRO A 16 -7.13 16.32 14.05
C PRO A 16 -8.56 16.84 14.23
N LYS A 17 -9.14 17.43 13.17
CA LYS A 17 -10.50 18.01 13.22
C LYS A 17 -11.57 16.94 13.46
N ILE A 18 -11.41 15.76 12.89
CA ILE A 18 -12.37 14.67 13.06
C ILE A 18 -12.26 14.07 14.46
N VAL A 19 -11.04 13.91 14.98
CA VAL A 19 -10.82 13.46 16.37
C VAL A 19 -11.41 14.43 17.37
N GLU A 20 -11.24 15.74 17.16
CA GLU A 20 -11.84 16.79 18.00
C GLU A 20 -13.38 16.78 17.95
N ALA A 21 -13.96 16.58 16.75
CA ALA A 21 -15.41 16.54 16.55
C ALA A 21 -16.10 15.35 17.23
N VAL A 22 -15.38 14.25 17.46
CA VAL A 22 -15.88 13.02 18.08
C VAL A 22 -14.86 12.46 19.07
N PRO A 23 -14.78 13.04 20.29
CA PRO A 23 -13.75 12.69 21.28
C PRO A 23 -13.80 11.25 21.78
N ASP A 24 -14.94 10.57 21.66
CA ASP A 24 -15.19 9.23 22.18
C ASP A 24 -14.56 8.09 21.34
N LYS A 25 -13.49 8.40 20.60
CA LYS A 25 -12.74 7.43 19.76
C LYS A 25 -13.64 6.66 18.79
N ALA A 26 -14.49 7.38 18.11
CA ALA A 26 -15.46 6.84 17.18
C ALA A 26 -14.81 6.40 15.85
N THR A 27 -15.46 5.48 15.15
CA THR A 27 -15.14 5.13 13.77
C THR A 27 -15.73 6.16 12.80
N LEU A 28 -15.27 6.16 11.53
CA LEU A 28 -15.88 7.02 10.51
C LEU A 28 -17.42 6.84 10.42
N PRO A 29 -17.98 5.61 10.43
CA PRO A 29 -19.43 5.43 10.45
C PRO A 29 -20.12 6.07 11.66
N GLN A 30 -19.53 6.05 12.84
CA GLN A 30 -20.11 6.69 14.02
C GLN A 30 -20.07 8.23 13.92
N TYR A 31 -19.01 8.79 13.35
CA TYR A 31 -18.97 10.21 13.02
C TYR A 31 -20.11 10.59 12.05
N ILE A 32 -20.30 9.80 11.00
CA ILE A 32 -21.38 10.01 10.02
C ILE A 32 -22.76 9.90 10.68
N ASN A 33 -22.94 8.95 11.60
CA ASN A 33 -24.21 8.83 12.35
C ASN A 33 -24.54 10.14 13.11
N LYS A 34 -23.56 10.66 13.82
CA LYS A 34 -23.74 11.89 14.61
C LYS A 34 -24.13 13.10 13.73
N GLN A 35 -23.64 13.18 12.51
CA GLN A 35 -23.89 14.29 11.60
C GLN A 35 -25.09 14.12 10.69
N TYR A 36 -25.35 12.89 10.21
CA TYR A 36 -26.30 12.60 9.13
C TYR A 36 -27.32 11.50 9.47
N GLY A 37 -27.23 10.93 10.68
CA GLY A 37 -28.15 9.91 11.16
C GLY A 37 -27.86 8.50 10.72
N ASN A 38 -28.73 7.56 11.19
CA ASN A 38 -28.48 6.12 11.11
C ASN A 38 -28.44 5.57 9.66
N PHE A 39 -29.25 6.10 8.76
CA PHE A 39 -29.25 5.65 7.36
C PHE A 39 -27.90 5.89 6.68
N ALA A 40 -27.35 7.10 6.86
CA ALA A 40 -26.03 7.45 6.32
C ALA A 40 -24.92 6.58 6.94
N GLN A 41 -25.02 6.27 8.25
CA GLN A 41 -24.09 5.36 8.91
C GLN A 41 -24.09 3.98 8.28
N ILE A 42 -25.26 3.38 8.07
CA ILE A 42 -25.39 2.03 7.48
C ILE A 42 -24.79 2.04 6.07
N PHE A 43 -25.11 3.03 5.27
CA PHE A 43 -24.57 3.15 3.92
C PHE A 43 -23.03 3.22 3.90
N VAL A 44 -22.43 4.11 4.71
CA VAL A 44 -20.97 4.25 4.83
C VAL A 44 -20.32 2.98 5.37
N SER A 45 -20.98 2.30 6.32
CA SER A 45 -20.49 1.01 6.85
C SER A 45 -20.43 -0.06 5.78
N LEU A 46 -21.46 -0.18 4.95
CA LEU A 46 -21.50 -1.13 3.84
C LEU A 46 -20.41 -0.84 2.81
N VAL A 47 -20.23 0.43 2.43
CA VAL A 47 -19.16 0.84 1.51
C VAL A 47 -17.79 0.50 2.10
N ALA A 48 -17.56 0.78 3.38
CA ALA A 48 -16.30 0.45 4.05
C ALA A 48 -16.03 -1.06 4.10
N ILE A 49 -17.05 -1.89 4.35
CA ILE A 49 -16.92 -3.35 4.35
C ILE A 49 -16.54 -3.85 2.95
N ILE A 50 -17.25 -3.40 1.91
CA ILE A 50 -16.96 -3.78 0.52
C ILE A 50 -15.54 -3.36 0.14
N TYR A 51 -15.14 -2.15 0.49
CA TYR A 51 -13.80 -1.62 0.21
C TYR A 51 -12.70 -2.45 0.88
N MET A 52 -12.81 -2.70 2.17
CA MET A 52 -11.83 -3.52 2.91
C MET A 52 -11.79 -4.97 2.43
N SER A 53 -12.94 -5.53 2.04
CA SER A 53 -13.00 -6.88 1.45
C SER A 53 -12.30 -6.94 0.09
N ALA A 54 -12.44 -5.91 -0.75
CA ALA A 54 -11.74 -5.83 -2.03
C ALA A 54 -10.21 -5.78 -1.84
N PHE A 55 -9.72 -5.04 -0.85
CA PHE A 55 -8.30 -5.04 -0.48
C PHE A 55 -7.81 -6.42 -0.07
N LEU A 56 -8.53 -7.10 0.81
CA LEU A 56 -8.17 -8.44 1.27
C LEU A 56 -8.10 -9.44 0.11
N ILE A 57 -9.08 -9.37 -0.80
CA ILE A 57 -9.08 -10.20 -2.03
C ILE A 57 -7.87 -9.88 -2.90
N ALA A 58 -7.54 -8.60 -3.10
CA ALA A 58 -6.39 -8.18 -3.89
C ALA A 58 -5.06 -8.65 -3.28
N GLU A 59 -4.90 -8.59 -1.95
CA GLU A 59 -3.72 -9.09 -1.25
C GLU A 59 -3.55 -10.61 -1.43
N PHE A 60 -4.60 -11.38 -1.21
CA PHE A 60 -4.54 -12.84 -1.39
C PHE A 60 -4.33 -13.23 -2.85
N ALA A 61 -4.95 -12.52 -3.80
CA ALA A 61 -4.71 -12.74 -5.22
C ALA A 61 -3.24 -12.47 -5.58
N SER A 62 -2.64 -11.40 -5.04
CA SER A 62 -1.23 -11.06 -5.26
C SER A 62 -0.29 -12.12 -4.68
N ILE A 63 -0.54 -12.59 -3.47
CA ILE A 63 0.25 -13.66 -2.84
C ILE A 63 0.13 -14.95 -3.65
N ASN A 64 -1.09 -15.34 -4.01
CA ASN A 64 -1.34 -16.54 -4.79
C ASN A 64 -0.68 -16.53 -6.17
N PHE A 65 -0.55 -15.33 -6.76
CA PHE A 65 0.09 -15.13 -8.05
C PHE A 65 1.63 -15.08 -7.94
N LEU A 66 2.18 -14.37 -6.95
CA LEU A 66 3.61 -14.13 -6.85
C LEU A 66 4.40 -15.29 -6.23
N PHE A 67 3.81 -16.02 -5.28
CA PHE A 67 4.54 -17.06 -4.55
C PHE A 67 5.03 -18.23 -5.41
N PRO A 68 4.25 -18.76 -6.35
CA PRO A 68 4.73 -19.80 -7.27
C PRO A 68 5.90 -19.34 -8.15
N GLU A 69 6.01 -18.05 -8.45
CA GLU A 69 7.11 -17.48 -9.25
C GLU A 69 8.43 -17.38 -8.47
N ILE A 70 8.35 -17.32 -7.13
CA ILE A 70 9.52 -17.17 -6.25
C ILE A 70 9.95 -18.51 -5.67
N SER A 71 9.01 -19.39 -5.41
CA SER A 71 9.22 -20.67 -4.77
C SER A 71 8.30 -21.74 -5.38
N ASN A 72 8.68 -23.03 -5.26
CA ASN A 72 7.83 -24.14 -5.72
C ASN A 72 6.62 -24.39 -4.79
N THR A 73 6.23 -23.41 -3.97
CA THR A 73 5.14 -23.55 -3.01
C THR A 73 3.86 -22.97 -3.60
N SER A 74 2.74 -23.67 -3.42
CA SER A 74 1.43 -23.16 -3.84
C SER A 74 1.08 -21.86 -3.07
N GLY A 75 0.76 -20.79 -3.81
CA GLY A 75 0.34 -19.53 -3.24
C GLY A 75 -0.90 -19.67 -2.36
N LEU A 76 -1.82 -20.61 -2.67
CA LEU A 76 -3.00 -20.88 -1.84
C LEU A 76 -2.63 -21.36 -0.43
N ILE A 77 -1.64 -22.24 -0.31
CA ILE A 77 -1.17 -22.72 1.00
C ILE A 77 -0.63 -21.55 1.82
N VAL A 78 0.13 -20.67 1.18
CA VAL A 78 0.67 -19.47 1.84
C VAL A 78 -0.45 -18.51 2.28
N CYS A 79 -1.44 -18.26 1.43
CA CYS A 79 -2.62 -17.46 1.78
C CYS A 79 -3.36 -18.03 2.99
N LEU A 80 -3.60 -19.34 3.01
CA LEU A 80 -4.28 -20.01 4.13
C LEU A 80 -3.46 -19.93 5.43
N ALA A 81 -2.14 -20.10 5.34
CA ALA A 81 -1.26 -19.97 6.50
C ALA A 81 -1.27 -18.54 7.06
N ILE A 82 -1.16 -17.53 6.20
CA ILE A 82 -1.23 -16.11 6.61
C ILE A 82 -2.59 -15.79 7.21
N ALA A 83 -3.68 -16.23 6.58
CA ALA A 83 -5.04 -16.01 7.09
C ALA A 83 -5.23 -16.63 8.48
N LEU A 84 -4.77 -17.87 8.68
CA LEU A 84 -4.86 -18.57 9.96
C LEU A 84 -4.06 -17.85 11.05
N VAL A 85 -2.80 -17.51 10.79
CA VAL A 85 -1.94 -16.80 11.75
C VAL A 85 -2.55 -15.45 12.11
N THR A 86 -3.02 -14.70 11.10
CA THR A 86 -3.65 -13.39 11.31
C THR A 86 -4.91 -13.52 12.16
N PHE A 87 -5.76 -14.49 11.85
CA PHE A 87 -6.98 -14.77 12.61
C PHE A 87 -6.66 -15.10 14.09
N LEU A 88 -5.67 -15.94 14.32
CA LEU A 88 -5.29 -16.35 15.68
C LEU A 88 -4.80 -15.16 16.52
N TYR A 89 -3.84 -14.36 16.03
CA TYR A 89 -3.32 -13.27 16.85
C TYR A 89 -4.33 -12.12 17.03
N LEU A 90 -5.20 -11.86 16.03
CA LEU A 90 -6.26 -10.87 16.17
C LEU A 90 -7.31 -11.28 17.20
N ASN A 91 -7.68 -12.57 17.27
CA ASN A 91 -8.61 -13.05 18.29
C ASN A 91 -8.02 -12.99 19.71
N LEU A 92 -6.70 -13.16 19.85
CA LEU A 92 -6.05 -13.14 21.17
C LEU A 92 -5.86 -11.71 21.71
N SER A 93 -5.51 -10.76 20.88
CA SER A 93 -5.07 -9.43 21.36
C SER A 93 -5.68 -8.25 20.60
N GLY A 94 -6.55 -8.51 19.62
CA GLY A 94 -7.31 -7.51 18.88
C GLY A 94 -6.44 -6.43 18.21
N PHE A 95 -6.90 -5.18 18.23
CA PHE A 95 -6.25 -4.04 17.60
C PHE A 95 -4.81 -3.79 18.10
N LYS A 96 -4.53 -4.05 19.37
CA LYS A 96 -3.18 -3.88 19.93
C LYS A 96 -2.18 -4.81 19.27
N ALA A 97 -2.56 -6.05 18.98
CA ALA A 97 -1.70 -7.00 18.26
C ALA A 97 -1.42 -6.50 16.84
N SER A 98 -2.43 -5.99 16.13
CA SER A 98 -2.25 -5.40 14.81
C SER A 98 -1.22 -4.27 14.82
N LEU A 99 -1.28 -3.34 15.77
CA LEU A 99 -0.29 -2.25 15.86
C LEU A 99 1.14 -2.74 16.09
N ILE A 100 1.31 -3.82 16.85
CA ILE A 100 2.63 -4.41 17.10
C ILE A 100 3.15 -5.08 15.82
N THR A 101 2.32 -5.90 15.18
CA THR A 101 2.70 -6.57 13.92
C THR A 101 2.97 -5.58 12.80
N ASP A 102 2.16 -4.53 12.64
CA ASP A 102 2.36 -3.45 11.67
C ASP A 102 3.73 -2.78 11.83
N ARG A 103 4.17 -2.56 13.07
CA ARG A 103 5.49 -1.98 13.35
C ARG A 103 6.63 -2.88 12.87
N PHE A 104 6.56 -4.17 13.18
CA PHE A 104 7.57 -5.14 12.73
C PHE A 104 7.55 -5.30 11.21
N GLN A 105 6.37 -5.41 10.62
CA GLN A 105 6.20 -5.50 9.16
C GLN A 105 6.75 -4.25 8.47
N GLY A 106 6.45 -3.05 8.98
CA GLY A 106 6.95 -1.79 8.41
C GLY A 106 8.48 -1.72 8.41
N ILE A 107 9.12 -2.09 9.52
CA ILE A 107 10.59 -2.14 9.60
C ILE A 107 11.16 -3.19 8.62
N SER A 108 10.56 -4.38 8.57
CA SER A 108 10.97 -5.46 7.67
C SER A 108 10.84 -5.07 6.20
N ILE A 109 9.75 -4.39 5.83
CA ILE A 109 9.53 -3.87 4.46
C ILE A 109 10.62 -2.86 4.08
N ILE A 110 10.96 -1.92 4.96
CA ILE A 110 11.99 -0.91 4.68
C ILE A 110 13.36 -1.58 4.47
N ILE A 111 13.73 -2.54 5.33
CA ILE A 111 14.98 -3.29 5.20
C ILE A 111 14.98 -4.10 3.89
N LEU A 112 13.90 -4.81 3.61
CA LEU A 112 13.78 -5.63 2.40
C LEU A 112 13.85 -4.76 1.14
N LEU A 113 13.13 -3.65 1.10
CA LEU A 113 13.17 -2.72 -0.03
C LEU A 113 14.60 -2.16 -0.25
N PHE A 114 15.31 -1.81 0.83
CA PHE A 114 16.67 -1.34 0.73
C PHE A 114 17.61 -2.41 0.13
N ILE A 115 17.53 -3.65 0.63
CA ILE A 115 18.36 -4.76 0.13
C ILE A 115 18.04 -5.03 -1.34
N VAL A 116 16.77 -5.21 -1.67
CA VAL A 116 16.32 -5.58 -3.03
C VAL A 116 16.64 -4.45 -4.02
N PHE A 117 16.45 -3.20 -3.63
CA PHE A 117 16.76 -2.05 -4.46
C PHE A 117 18.29 -1.91 -4.70
N SER A 118 19.10 -2.15 -3.67
CA SER A 118 20.55 -2.14 -3.79
C SER A 118 21.06 -3.25 -4.72
N LEU A 119 20.50 -4.45 -4.61
CA LEU A 119 20.79 -5.57 -5.51
C LEU A 119 20.38 -5.25 -6.95
N TRP A 120 19.18 -4.70 -7.15
CA TRP A 120 18.67 -4.33 -8.46
C TRP A 120 19.58 -3.33 -9.18
N ILE A 121 20.04 -2.27 -8.47
CA ILE A 121 20.98 -1.28 -9.01
C ILE A 121 22.34 -1.92 -9.29
N SER A 122 22.87 -2.74 -8.37
CA SER A 122 24.18 -3.34 -8.53
C SER A 122 24.26 -4.31 -9.71
N GLN A 123 23.16 -4.96 -10.03
CA GLN A 123 23.08 -5.96 -11.12
C GLN A 123 22.87 -5.31 -12.49
N ASN A 124 22.04 -4.30 -12.58
CA ASN A 124 21.64 -3.71 -13.87
C ASN A 124 22.37 -2.38 -14.17
N GLY A 125 22.89 -1.71 -13.15
CA GLY A 125 23.42 -0.35 -13.29
C GLY A 125 22.31 0.71 -13.40
N LEU A 126 22.49 1.82 -12.68
CA LEU A 126 21.48 2.88 -12.62
C LEU A 126 21.18 3.49 -14.00
N GLY A 127 22.21 3.63 -14.85
CA GLY A 127 22.06 4.19 -16.19
C GLY A 127 21.22 3.32 -17.11
N GLU A 128 21.39 2.00 -17.08
CA GLU A 128 20.60 1.07 -17.87
C GLU A 128 19.17 0.99 -17.40
N ILE A 129 18.94 1.02 -16.08
CA ILE A 129 17.61 1.05 -15.49
C ILE A 129 16.83 2.29 -15.98
N ILE A 130 17.44 3.47 -15.92
CA ILE A 130 16.80 4.71 -16.36
C ILE A 130 16.55 4.69 -17.87
N ASN A 131 17.50 4.21 -18.65
CA ASN A 131 17.34 4.09 -20.10
C ASN A 131 16.20 3.13 -20.46
N ALA A 132 16.16 1.95 -19.86
CA ALA A 132 15.08 0.99 -20.05
C ALA A 132 13.71 1.56 -19.58
N ALA A 133 13.67 2.28 -18.46
CA ALA A 133 12.46 2.93 -17.99
C ALA A 133 11.94 3.99 -18.97
N ASN A 134 12.82 4.72 -19.64
CA ASN A 134 12.47 5.70 -20.68
C ASN A 134 11.90 4.99 -21.92
N ILE A 135 12.51 3.88 -22.34
CA ILE A 135 11.98 3.03 -23.43
C ILE A 135 10.60 2.49 -23.04
N GLY A 136 10.42 2.05 -21.78
CA GLY A 136 9.14 1.60 -21.24
C GLY A 136 8.10 2.69 -20.96
N GLY A 137 8.39 3.95 -21.39
CA GLY A 137 7.42 5.04 -21.38
C GLY A 137 7.46 5.99 -20.18
N LEU A 138 8.51 5.95 -19.35
CA LEU A 138 8.62 6.85 -18.19
C LEU A 138 8.55 8.33 -18.58
N ASN A 139 9.10 8.70 -19.75
CA ASN A 139 9.11 10.05 -20.27
C ASN A 139 7.92 10.38 -21.19
N SER A 140 6.99 9.46 -21.43
CA SER A 140 5.85 9.67 -22.29
C SER A 140 4.75 10.48 -21.58
N PHE A 141 4.87 11.80 -21.61
CA PHE A 141 3.84 12.69 -21.06
C PHE A 141 2.83 13.04 -22.15
N THR A 142 1.67 12.37 -22.11
CA THR A 142 0.56 12.62 -23.03
C THR A 142 -0.67 13.10 -22.29
N LEU A 143 -1.60 13.76 -22.99
CA LEU A 143 -2.86 14.19 -22.39
C LEU A 143 -3.69 13.02 -21.80
N PRO A 144 -3.79 11.85 -22.47
CA PRO A 144 -4.42 10.67 -21.87
C PRO A 144 -3.71 10.20 -20.58
N SER A 145 -2.38 10.17 -20.58
CA SER A 145 -1.61 9.79 -19.37
C SER A 145 -1.85 10.74 -18.20
N PHE A 146 -1.92 12.05 -18.49
CA PHE A 146 -2.24 13.04 -17.47
C PHE A 146 -3.66 12.87 -16.90
N LYS A 147 -4.67 12.68 -17.78
CA LYS A 147 -6.05 12.41 -17.34
C LYS A 147 -6.13 11.15 -16.47
N SER A 148 -5.46 10.08 -16.87
CA SER A 148 -5.39 8.84 -16.10
C SER A 148 -4.73 9.06 -14.73
N ALA A 149 -3.64 9.81 -14.67
CA ALA A 149 -2.96 10.12 -13.40
C ALA A 149 -3.88 10.90 -12.45
N VAL A 150 -4.59 11.92 -12.95
CA VAL A 150 -5.55 12.69 -12.14
C VAL A 150 -6.70 11.79 -11.67
N ALA A 151 -7.24 10.96 -12.55
CA ALA A 151 -8.31 10.01 -12.18
C ALA A 151 -7.87 9.04 -11.08
N VAL A 152 -6.65 8.50 -11.17
CA VAL A 152 -6.09 7.60 -10.14
C VAL A 152 -5.87 8.35 -8.83
N ILE A 153 -5.35 9.59 -8.84
CA ILE A 153 -5.19 10.40 -7.63
C ILE A 153 -6.54 10.59 -6.94
N LEU A 154 -7.56 10.99 -7.68
CA LEU A 154 -8.90 11.22 -7.12
C LEU A 154 -9.52 9.92 -6.61
N ALA A 155 -9.45 8.84 -7.39
CA ALA A 155 -10.04 7.56 -7.04
C ALA A 155 -9.39 6.96 -5.77
N VAL A 156 -8.06 6.91 -5.71
CA VAL A 156 -7.33 6.39 -4.55
C VAL A 156 -7.61 7.24 -3.32
N THR A 157 -7.53 8.56 -3.46
CA THR A 157 -7.77 9.47 -2.33
C THR A 157 -9.19 9.34 -1.77
N ALA A 158 -10.19 9.26 -2.65
CA ALA A 158 -11.59 9.07 -2.25
C ALA A 158 -11.83 7.70 -1.61
N ALA A 159 -11.25 6.65 -2.18
CA ALA A 159 -11.41 5.28 -1.67
C ALA A 159 -10.79 5.12 -0.27
N GLU A 160 -9.60 5.68 -0.04
CA GLU A 160 -8.90 5.58 1.23
C GLU A 160 -9.60 6.29 2.40
N ILE A 161 -10.52 7.22 2.14
CA ILE A 161 -11.38 7.81 3.17
C ILE A 161 -12.24 6.72 3.84
N PHE A 162 -12.60 5.66 3.12
CA PHE A 162 -13.38 4.52 3.66
C PHE A 162 -12.50 3.48 4.35
N SER A 163 -11.19 3.62 4.34
CA SER A 163 -10.26 2.71 5.03
C SER A 163 -10.36 2.86 6.55
N GLN A 164 -11.00 1.91 7.20
CA GLN A 164 -11.14 1.89 8.67
C GLN A 164 -9.77 1.81 9.37
N GLY A 165 -8.79 1.20 8.74
CA GLY A 165 -7.44 1.12 9.29
C GLY A 165 -6.81 2.49 9.55
N TYR A 166 -7.01 3.46 8.67
CA TYR A 166 -6.51 4.83 8.87
C TYR A 166 -7.23 5.53 10.02
N TRP A 167 -8.54 5.42 10.08
CA TRP A 167 -9.33 6.05 11.14
C TRP A 167 -9.02 5.46 12.51
N GLN A 168 -8.92 4.15 12.64
CA GLN A 168 -8.56 3.49 13.90
C GLN A 168 -7.19 3.96 14.41
N ARG A 169 -6.21 4.10 13.53
CA ARG A 169 -4.88 4.62 13.90
C ARG A 169 -4.94 6.09 14.27
N THR A 170 -5.70 6.89 13.53
CA THR A 170 -5.89 8.32 13.81
C THR A 170 -6.53 8.55 15.17
N TYR A 171 -7.60 7.82 15.51
CA TYR A 171 -8.26 7.89 16.82
C TYR A 171 -7.41 7.34 17.96
N SER A 172 -6.43 6.51 17.67
CA SER A 172 -5.52 5.93 18.68
C SER A 172 -4.28 6.79 18.92
N ALA A 173 -4.11 7.86 18.17
CA ALA A 173 -2.99 8.79 18.36
C ALA A 173 -3.11 9.53 19.68
N LEU A 174 -1.97 9.85 20.29
CA LEU A 174 -1.91 10.54 21.58
C LEU A 174 -2.34 12.01 21.46
N ASP A 175 -1.95 12.67 20.39
CA ASP A 175 -2.23 14.07 20.13
C ASP A 175 -2.15 14.41 18.62
N ASP A 176 -2.54 15.64 18.28
CA ASP A 176 -2.53 16.16 16.90
C ASP A 176 -1.14 16.20 16.28
N SER A 177 -0.10 16.43 17.08
CA SER A 177 1.28 16.45 16.59
C SER A 177 1.71 15.07 16.10
N VAL A 178 1.29 14.02 16.80
CA VAL A 178 1.52 12.63 16.39
C VAL A 178 0.79 12.33 15.08
N ILE A 179 -0.48 12.71 14.93
CA ILE A 179 -1.25 12.53 13.69
C ILE A 179 -0.53 13.20 12.51
N ARG A 180 -0.14 14.47 12.67
CA ARG A 180 0.52 15.23 11.60
C ARG A 180 1.88 14.66 11.23
N LYS A 181 2.73 14.35 12.20
CA LYS A 181 4.06 13.77 11.96
C LYS A 181 3.96 12.41 11.28
N SER A 182 3.11 11.53 11.81
CA SER A 182 2.92 10.20 11.22
C SER A 182 2.38 10.26 9.79
N SER A 183 1.45 11.19 9.49
CA SER A 183 0.94 11.42 8.14
C SER A 183 2.04 11.86 7.16
N ILE A 184 2.94 12.76 7.57
CA ILE A 184 4.08 13.16 6.72
C ILE A 184 5.01 11.99 6.44
N PHE A 185 5.43 11.26 7.48
CA PHE A 185 6.37 10.13 7.31
C PHE A 185 5.74 9.00 6.50
N ALA A 186 4.48 8.66 6.74
CA ALA A 186 3.76 7.65 5.98
C ALA A 186 3.56 8.08 4.52
N GLY A 187 3.17 9.33 4.27
CA GLY A 187 3.02 9.87 2.93
C GLY A 187 4.32 9.85 2.13
N LEU A 188 5.44 10.27 2.75
CA LEU A 188 6.76 10.19 2.12
C LEU A 188 7.20 8.75 1.86
N GLY A 189 6.99 7.84 2.82
CA GLY A 189 7.31 6.42 2.67
C GLY A 189 6.53 5.79 1.52
N CYS A 190 5.21 5.99 1.45
CA CYS A 190 4.38 5.51 0.35
C CYS A 190 4.77 6.13 -1.00
N PHE A 191 5.05 7.43 -1.02
CA PHE A 191 5.50 8.10 -2.25
C PHE A 191 6.78 7.47 -2.79
N LEU A 192 7.80 7.31 -1.96
CA LEU A 192 9.10 6.74 -2.36
C LEU A 192 8.96 5.28 -2.80
N THR A 193 8.22 4.47 -2.04
CA THR A 193 7.99 3.06 -2.38
C THR A 193 7.32 2.92 -3.74
N VAL A 194 6.22 3.64 -3.97
CA VAL A 194 5.49 3.56 -5.25
C VAL A 194 6.28 4.19 -6.40
N LEU A 195 7.13 5.19 -6.12
CA LEU A 195 8.02 5.74 -7.12
C LEU A 195 9.06 4.70 -7.60
N ILE A 196 9.72 4.03 -6.66
CA ILE A 196 10.71 2.98 -6.95
C ILE A 196 10.08 1.83 -7.74
N LEU A 197 8.93 1.33 -7.27
CA LEU A 197 8.20 0.25 -7.95
C LEU A 197 7.68 0.69 -9.34
N GLY A 198 7.30 1.95 -9.49
CA GLY A 198 6.89 2.51 -10.78
C GLY A 198 8.05 2.56 -11.79
N ILE A 199 9.25 2.96 -11.35
CA ILE A 199 10.46 2.94 -12.18
C ILE A 199 10.81 1.48 -12.55
N ALA A 200 10.71 0.56 -11.59
CA ALA A 200 10.97 -0.85 -11.83
C ALA A 200 9.98 -1.46 -12.84
N GLY A 201 8.70 -1.11 -12.76
CA GLY A 201 7.68 -1.55 -13.73
C GLY A 201 7.96 -0.99 -15.14
N SER A 202 8.29 0.30 -15.25
CA SER A 202 8.64 0.92 -16.53
C SER A 202 9.93 0.32 -17.11
N SER A 203 10.97 0.11 -16.30
CA SER A 203 12.21 -0.53 -16.77
C SER A 203 11.99 -1.97 -17.22
N GLY A 204 11.12 -2.72 -16.52
CA GLY A 204 10.73 -4.07 -16.93
C GLY A 204 10.13 -4.11 -18.32
N ALA A 205 9.22 -3.18 -18.63
CA ALA A 205 8.68 -3.04 -19.97
C ALA A 205 9.77 -2.72 -21.00
N GLY A 206 10.74 -1.85 -20.66
CA GLY A 206 11.88 -1.55 -21.51
C GLY A 206 12.85 -2.72 -21.72
N PHE A 207 12.96 -3.61 -20.75
CA PHE A 207 13.71 -4.87 -20.87
C PHE A 207 12.91 -6.00 -21.57
N GLY A 208 11.68 -5.74 -22.02
CA GLY A 208 10.84 -6.70 -22.72
C GLY A 208 10.15 -7.72 -21.81
N ILE A 209 10.00 -7.44 -20.51
CA ILE A 209 9.28 -8.28 -19.58
C ILE A 209 7.78 -8.13 -19.84
N GLU A 210 7.11 -9.21 -20.22
CA GLU A 210 5.70 -9.20 -20.62
C GLU A 210 4.75 -8.88 -19.46
N ASN A 211 5.09 -9.32 -18.25
CA ASN A 211 4.23 -9.10 -17.09
C ASN A 211 4.78 -8.00 -16.16
N PRO A 212 4.21 -6.79 -16.18
CA PRO A 212 4.67 -5.68 -15.35
C PRO A 212 4.65 -5.98 -13.85
N SER A 213 3.76 -6.87 -13.38
CA SER A 213 3.65 -7.23 -11.96
C SER A 213 4.84 -8.07 -11.48
N LEU A 214 5.52 -8.76 -12.39
CA LEU A 214 6.70 -9.57 -12.11
C LEU A 214 8.01 -8.85 -12.44
N SER A 215 7.95 -7.68 -13.09
CA SER A 215 9.12 -7.03 -13.65
C SER A 215 10.24 -6.82 -12.64
N PHE A 216 9.92 -6.43 -11.41
CA PHE A 216 10.92 -6.20 -10.36
C PHE A 216 11.62 -7.51 -9.91
N ILE A 217 10.84 -8.58 -9.76
CA ILE A 217 11.35 -9.89 -9.35
C ILE A 217 12.17 -10.50 -10.49
N GLN A 218 11.67 -10.46 -11.71
CA GLN A 218 12.34 -11.06 -12.88
C GLN A 218 13.64 -10.33 -13.22
N GLN A 219 13.71 -9.01 -13.09
CA GLN A 219 14.95 -8.26 -13.29
C GLN A 219 16.07 -8.67 -12.32
N ILE A 220 15.71 -9.09 -11.10
CA ILE A 220 16.67 -9.60 -10.13
C ILE A 220 17.04 -11.05 -10.40
N GLN A 221 16.07 -11.89 -10.79
CA GLN A 221 16.29 -13.31 -11.05
C GLN A 221 17.12 -13.59 -12.32
N LEU A 222 16.92 -12.79 -13.37
CA LEU A 222 17.65 -12.95 -14.63
C LEU A 222 19.17 -12.87 -14.47
N ASN A 223 19.67 -12.27 -13.40
CA ASN A 223 21.09 -11.96 -13.26
C ASN A 223 21.87 -12.73 -12.18
N SER A 224 21.34 -13.55 -11.30
CA SER A 224 22.18 -14.33 -10.35
C SER A 224 21.52 -14.98 -9.14
N PHE A 225 20.28 -14.72 -8.79
CA PHE A 225 19.69 -15.26 -7.56
C PHE A 225 19.41 -16.77 -7.61
N SER A 226 19.29 -17.35 -8.81
CA SER A 226 19.13 -18.81 -9.02
C SER A 226 20.36 -19.65 -8.66
N ARG A 227 21.48 -19.01 -8.27
CA ARG A 227 22.70 -19.70 -7.85
C ARG A 227 22.91 -19.74 -6.34
N ILE A 228 22.06 -19.06 -5.55
CA ILE A 228 22.22 -18.91 -4.09
C ILE A 228 21.07 -19.58 -3.32
N LEU A 229 19.97 -19.91 -3.97
CA LEU A 229 18.86 -20.72 -3.45
C LEU A 229 18.88 -22.12 -4.10
#